data_bdb358382e661103f1bb5f80f8b8efcc
#
_entry.id   bdb358382e661103f1bb5f80f8b8efcc
#
_cell.length_a   1.000
_cell.length_b   1.000
_cell.length_c   1.000
_cell.angle_alpha   90.00
_cell.angle_beta   90.00
_cell.angle_gamma   90.00
#
_symmetry.space_group_name_H-M   'P 1'
#
loop_
_entity.id
_entity.type
_entity.pdbx_description
1 polymer ?
#
loop_
_entity_poly.entity_id
_entity_poly.type
_entity_poly.pdbx_seq_one_letter_code
_entity_poly.pdbx_strand_id
1 'polypeptide(L)'
;MSTDCKEVVRRFNIEVIQNGSETEFHALMAPHFVNHSAPQGMPNGPESMWHTFQNVLRPALSNLAVTIHDQIAEGDKVTTRKTISGVHTGTLLGVPATGRDVSIGAIDIVRIQDGKYAEHWGVNTLSNVLAALSKD
;
A
#
# COMPACT_ATOMS: atom_id res chain seq x y z
N MET A 1 -16.14 22.21 -6.08
CA MET A 1 -15.05 22.04 -5.18
C MET A 1 -14.40 20.69 -5.38
N SER A 2 -13.13 20.68 -5.49
CA SER A 2 -12.42 19.43 -5.68
C SER A 2 -12.49 18.60 -4.43
N THR A 3 -12.60 17.31 -4.59
CA THR A 3 -12.39 16.37 -3.50
C THR A 3 -10.97 16.59 -2.98
N ASP A 4 -10.83 16.61 -1.69
CA ASP A 4 -9.51 16.69 -1.09
C ASP A 4 -8.73 15.42 -1.46
N CYS A 5 -7.77 15.56 -2.34
CA CYS A 5 -6.99 14.42 -2.83
C CYS A 5 -6.26 13.71 -1.68
N LYS A 6 -5.82 14.45 -0.66
CA LYS A 6 -5.18 13.85 0.51
C LYS A 6 -6.15 12.92 1.25
N GLU A 7 -7.41 13.31 1.33
CA GLU A 7 -8.42 12.51 2.03
C GLU A 7 -8.71 11.21 1.27
N VAL A 8 -8.73 11.25 -0.05
CA VAL A 8 -8.89 10.04 -0.87
C VAL A 8 -7.77 9.05 -0.57
N VAL A 9 -6.53 9.54 -0.51
CA VAL A 9 -5.36 8.70 -0.21
C VAL A 9 -5.41 8.18 1.22
N ARG A 10 -5.79 9.03 2.19
CA ARG A 10 -5.94 8.61 3.58
C ARG A 10 -6.97 7.49 3.69
N ARG A 11 -8.11 7.67 3.05
CA ARG A 11 -9.20 6.69 3.06
C ARG A 11 -8.75 5.37 2.46
N PHE A 12 -8.01 5.40 1.35
CA PHE A 12 -7.47 4.18 0.75
C PHE A 12 -6.53 3.45 1.73
N ASN A 13 -5.63 4.19 2.37
CA ASN A 13 -4.68 3.59 3.30
C ASN A 13 -5.35 2.93 4.49
N ILE A 14 -6.37 3.56 5.06
CA ILE A 14 -7.05 3.02 6.25
C ILE A 14 -8.07 1.95 5.86
N GLU A 15 -8.93 2.22 4.89
CA GLU A 15 -10.02 1.29 4.58
C GLU A 15 -9.57 0.11 3.73
N VAL A 16 -8.68 0.32 2.77
CA VAL A 16 -8.25 -0.74 1.87
C VAL A 16 -7.04 -1.48 2.43
N ILE A 17 -5.97 -0.76 2.77
CA ILE A 17 -4.73 -1.40 3.20
C ILE A 17 -4.88 -1.94 4.62
N GLN A 18 -5.25 -1.10 5.56
CA GLN A 18 -5.33 -1.53 6.96
C GLN A 18 -6.53 -2.44 7.21
N ASN A 19 -7.72 -2.07 6.74
CA ASN A 19 -8.96 -2.78 7.06
C ASN A 19 -9.36 -3.84 6.04
N GLY A 20 -8.76 -3.83 4.84
CA GLY A 20 -9.01 -4.86 3.84
C GLY A 20 -10.35 -4.76 3.14
N SER A 21 -10.95 -3.56 3.06
CA SER A 21 -12.26 -3.38 2.46
C SER A 21 -12.22 -3.47 0.94
N GLU A 22 -12.80 -4.51 0.38
CA GLU A 22 -12.92 -4.68 -1.06
C GLU A 22 -13.88 -3.66 -1.66
N THR A 23 -14.96 -3.35 -0.96
CA THR A 23 -15.91 -2.33 -1.40
C THR A 23 -15.24 -0.96 -1.57
N GLU A 24 -14.43 -0.56 -0.60
CA GLU A 24 -13.69 0.70 -0.68
C GLU A 24 -12.63 0.65 -1.77
N PHE A 25 -11.98 -0.50 -1.95
CA PHE A 25 -11.00 -0.66 -3.03
C PHE A 25 -11.63 -0.36 -4.38
N HIS A 26 -12.79 -0.98 -4.66
CA HIS A 26 -13.48 -0.74 -5.94
C HIS A 26 -13.98 0.70 -6.06
N ALA A 27 -14.41 1.31 -4.95
CA ALA A 27 -14.90 2.68 -4.96
C ALA A 27 -13.79 3.71 -5.24
N LEU A 28 -12.56 3.41 -4.82
CA LEU A 28 -11.43 4.34 -4.88
C LEU A 28 -10.47 4.11 -6.05
N MET A 29 -10.71 3.09 -6.88
CA MET A 29 -9.84 2.79 -8.03
C MET A 29 -10.50 3.19 -9.34
N ALA A 30 -9.80 3.98 -10.14
CA ALA A 30 -10.26 4.26 -11.51
C ALA A 30 -10.12 3.00 -12.36
N PRO A 31 -11.05 2.77 -13.31
CA PRO A 31 -10.97 1.58 -14.17
C PRO A 31 -9.68 1.51 -14.98
N HIS A 32 -9.11 2.67 -15.31
CA HIS A 32 -7.89 2.80 -16.12
C HIS A 32 -6.64 2.99 -15.26
N PHE A 33 -6.72 2.69 -13.96
CA PHE A 33 -5.59 2.86 -13.03
C PHE A 33 -4.34 2.12 -13.52
N VAL A 34 -3.19 2.79 -13.38
CA VAL A 34 -1.88 2.22 -13.71
C VAL A 34 -0.97 2.29 -12.48
N ASN A 35 -0.44 1.15 -12.09
CA ASN A 35 0.55 1.06 -11.01
C ASN A 35 1.93 0.98 -11.63
N HIS A 36 2.67 2.08 -11.61
CA HIS A 36 4.02 2.14 -12.16
C HIS A 36 5.05 1.41 -11.31
N SER A 37 4.65 0.96 -10.13
CA SER A 37 5.50 0.20 -9.20
C SER A 37 5.03 -1.25 -9.06
N ALA A 38 4.24 -1.76 -10.01
CA ALA A 38 3.79 -3.15 -9.96
C ALA A 38 4.98 -4.10 -9.98
N PRO A 39 4.91 -5.23 -9.25
CA PRO A 39 5.96 -6.23 -9.30
C PRO A 39 6.22 -6.71 -10.73
N GLN A 40 7.47 -7.02 -11.02
CA GLN A 40 7.85 -7.52 -12.34
C GLN A 40 7.07 -8.79 -12.67
N GLY A 41 6.55 -8.85 -13.89
CA GLY A 41 5.78 -10.01 -14.35
C GLY A 41 4.30 -9.95 -13.99
N MET A 42 3.87 -8.92 -13.25
CA MET A 42 2.47 -8.76 -12.89
C MET A 42 1.84 -7.65 -13.74
N PRO A 43 0.55 -7.80 -14.13
CA PRO A 43 -0.17 -6.70 -14.76
C PRO A 43 -0.14 -5.45 -13.88
N ASN A 44 -0.11 -4.28 -14.49
CA ASN A 44 0.02 -3.01 -13.78
C ASN A 44 -1.31 -2.31 -13.51
N GLY A 45 -2.42 -3.01 -13.61
CA GLY A 45 -3.75 -2.48 -13.31
C GLY A 45 -4.09 -2.55 -11.83
N PRO A 46 -5.38 -2.32 -11.48
CA PRO A 46 -5.82 -2.34 -10.07
C PRO A 46 -5.48 -3.63 -9.33
N GLU A 47 -5.50 -4.77 -10.01
CA GLU A 47 -5.22 -6.07 -9.41
C GLU A 47 -3.82 -6.16 -8.81
N SER A 48 -2.85 -5.39 -9.30
CA SER A 48 -1.50 -5.38 -8.73
C SER A 48 -1.51 -4.81 -7.31
N MET A 49 -2.31 -3.77 -7.07
CA MET A 49 -2.45 -3.18 -5.75
C MET A 49 -3.17 -4.13 -4.79
N TRP A 50 -4.28 -4.71 -5.26
CA TRP A 50 -5.05 -5.66 -4.45
C TRP A 50 -4.20 -6.85 -4.06
N HIS A 51 -3.46 -7.41 -5.02
CA HIS A 51 -2.58 -8.56 -4.76
C HIS A 51 -1.57 -8.23 -3.66
N THR A 52 -0.89 -7.09 -3.78
CA THR A 52 0.14 -6.72 -2.80
C THR A 52 -0.43 -6.63 -1.38
N PHE A 53 -1.55 -5.96 -1.22
CA PHE A 53 -2.07 -5.72 0.13
C PHE A 53 -2.86 -6.89 0.68
N GLN A 54 -3.65 -7.58 -0.13
CA GLN A 54 -4.55 -8.63 0.35
C GLN A 54 -3.94 -10.03 0.26
N ASN A 55 -3.07 -10.29 -0.72
CA ASN A 55 -2.53 -11.62 -0.93
C ASN A 55 -1.10 -11.78 -0.44
N VAL A 56 -0.33 -10.69 -0.29
CA VAL A 56 1.05 -10.72 0.17
C VAL A 56 1.17 -10.24 1.60
N LEU A 57 0.72 -9.02 1.89
CA LEU A 57 0.95 -8.42 3.21
C LEU A 57 -0.03 -8.93 4.26
N ARG A 58 -1.31 -8.97 3.97
CA ARG A 58 -2.31 -9.33 4.99
C ARG A 58 -2.14 -10.74 5.54
N PRO A 59 -1.89 -11.79 4.71
CA PRO A 59 -1.68 -13.14 5.27
C PRO A 59 -0.41 -13.25 6.09
N ALA A 60 0.58 -12.39 5.82
CA ALA A 60 1.89 -12.43 6.47
C ALA A 60 1.94 -11.65 7.78
N LEU A 61 1.13 -10.59 7.90
CA LEU A 61 1.22 -9.64 9.01
C LEU A 61 -0.10 -9.57 9.75
N SER A 62 -0.09 -9.98 11.03
CA SER A 62 -1.24 -9.74 11.91
C SER A 62 -1.21 -8.31 12.41
N ASN A 63 -2.38 -7.79 12.81
CA ASN A 63 -2.52 -6.43 13.32
C ASN A 63 -1.99 -5.39 12.32
N LEU A 64 -2.25 -5.64 11.04
CA LEU A 64 -1.80 -4.75 9.97
C LEU A 64 -2.33 -3.34 10.22
N ALA A 65 -1.43 -2.36 10.23
CA ALA A 65 -1.78 -0.97 10.49
C ALA A 65 -0.99 -0.06 9.56
N VAL A 66 -1.58 1.08 9.23
CA VAL A 66 -0.93 2.11 8.42
C VAL A 66 -0.86 3.39 9.23
N THR A 67 0.34 3.94 9.36
CA THR A 67 0.55 5.24 9.99
C THR A 67 1.02 6.22 8.91
N ILE A 68 0.23 7.25 8.65
CA ILE A 68 0.60 8.31 7.71
C ILE A 68 1.35 9.38 8.49
N HIS A 69 2.59 9.68 8.07
CA HIS A 69 3.43 10.68 8.72
C HIS A 69 3.26 12.04 8.09
N ASP A 70 3.28 12.10 6.75
CA ASP A 70 3.17 13.35 6.01
C ASP A 70 2.38 13.12 4.73
N GLN A 71 1.67 14.16 4.30
CA GLN A 71 1.07 14.21 2.98
C GLN A 71 1.30 15.59 2.37
N ILE A 72 1.76 15.61 1.13
CA ILE A 72 1.99 16.84 0.38
C ILE A 72 1.23 16.69 -0.93
N ALA A 73 0.39 17.66 -1.25
CA ALA A 73 -0.39 17.63 -2.48
C ALA A 73 -0.06 18.83 -3.36
N GLU A 74 0.07 18.58 -4.66
CA GLU A 74 0.20 19.62 -5.66
C GLU A 74 -0.63 19.21 -6.87
N GLY A 75 -1.61 20.04 -7.23
CA GLY A 75 -2.53 19.70 -8.30
C GLY A 75 -3.31 18.44 -7.96
N ASP A 76 -3.27 17.45 -8.85
CA ASP A 76 -3.98 16.20 -8.67
C ASP A 76 -3.10 15.07 -8.09
N LYS A 77 -1.88 15.39 -7.66
CA LYS A 77 -0.95 14.40 -7.11
C LYS A 77 -0.76 14.57 -5.62
N VAL A 78 -0.69 13.45 -4.91
CA VAL A 78 -0.46 13.41 -3.47
C VAL A 78 0.75 12.54 -3.20
N THR A 79 1.72 13.10 -2.48
CA THR A 79 2.86 12.35 -1.96
C THR A 79 2.58 12.02 -0.51
N THR A 80 2.73 10.76 -0.15
CA THR A 80 2.47 10.28 1.21
C THR A 80 3.69 9.53 1.74
N ARG A 81 4.15 9.90 2.92
CA ARG A 81 5.17 9.16 3.66
C ARG A 81 4.47 8.42 4.78
N LYS A 82 4.64 7.10 4.83
CA LYS A 82 3.88 6.26 5.76
C LYS A 82 4.68 5.06 6.22
N THR A 83 4.18 4.41 7.26
CA THR A 83 4.68 3.11 7.74
C THR A 83 3.54 2.12 7.70
N ILE A 84 3.79 0.95 7.12
CA ILE A 84 2.90 -0.20 7.20
C ILE A 84 3.53 -1.15 8.21
N SER A 85 2.78 -1.50 9.25
CA SER A 85 3.31 -2.30 10.36
C SER A 85 2.42 -3.48 10.67
N GLY A 86 2.99 -4.45 11.37
CA GLY A 86 2.26 -5.64 11.82
C GLY A 86 3.22 -6.60 12.49
N VAL A 87 2.71 -7.78 12.86
CA VAL A 87 3.51 -8.86 13.44
C VAL A 87 3.66 -9.96 12.40
N HIS A 88 4.88 -10.41 12.17
CA HIS A 88 5.21 -11.41 11.15
C HIS A 88 4.78 -12.80 11.60
N THR A 89 3.51 -13.12 11.37
CA THR A 89 2.87 -14.37 11.79
C THR A 89 2.59 -15.36 10.67
N GLY A 90 2.80 -14.93 9.41
CA GLY A 90 2.66 -15.78 8.23
C GLY A 90 3.86 -15.61 7.31
N THR A 91 3.98 -16.46 6.31
CA THR A 91 5.07 -16.39 5.34
C THR A 91 4.99 -15.08 4.54
N LEU A 92 6.09 -14.34 4.49
CA LEU A 92 6.20 -13.10 3.73
C LEU A 92 7.21 -13.30 2.61
N LEU A 93 6.73 -13.38 1.37
CA LEU A 93 7.57 -13.53 0.17
C LEU A 93 8.67 -14.59 0.37
N GLY A 94 8.28 -15.76 0.84
CA GLY A 94 9.18 -16.88 1.04
C GLY A 94 9.88 -16.92 2.40
N VAL A 95 9.74 -15.89 3.24
CA VAL A 95 10.34 -15.88 4.58
C VAL A 95 9.33 -16.40 5.59
N PRO A 96 9.60 -17.55 6.26
CA PRO A 96 8.66 -18.11 7.23
C PRO A 96 8.45 -17.18 8.42
N ALA A 97 7.28 -17.31 9.05
CA ALA A 97 6.89 -16.49 10.19
C ALA A 97 7.96 -16.48 11.30
N THR A 98 8.31 -15.28 11.76
CA THR A 98 9.31 -15.09 12.84
C THR A 98 8.69 -14.61 14.15
N GLY A 99 7.45 -14.15 14.14
CA GLY A 99 6.81 -13.53 15.31
C GLY A 99 7.34 -12.15 15.63
N ARG A 100 8.21 -11.58 14.81
CA ARG A 100 8.80 -10.26 15.05
C ARG A 100 7.87 -9.15 14.58
N ASP A 101 8.00 -7.99 15.21
CA ASP A 101 7.35 -6.77 14.73
C ASP A 101 7.99 -6.33 13.41
N VAL A 102 7.16 -5.88 12.48
CA VAL A 102 7.60 -5.42 11.17
C VAL A 102 7.13 -3.99 10.95
N SER A 103 8.02 -3.15 10.43
CA SER A 103 7.69 -1.80 10.00
C SER A 103 8.27 -1.57 8.61
N ILE A 104 7.39 -1.36 7.65
CA ILE A 104 7.77 -1.10 6.25
C ILE A 104 7.56 0.38 5.99
N GLY A 105 8.66 1.11 5.75
CA GLY A 105 8.56 2.51 5.33
C GLY A 105 8.21 2.59 3.86
N ALA A 106 7.36 3.56 3.50
CA ALA A 106 6.97 3.77 2.12
C ALA A 106 6.78 5.25 1.84
N ILE A 107 7.17 5.66 0.64
CA ILE A 107 6.84 6.98 0.11
C ILE A 107 6.23 6.73 -1.25
N ASP A 108 5.02 7.22 -1.46
CA ASP A 108 4.39 7.05 -2.75
C ASP A 108 3.78 8.36 -3.25
N ILE A 109 3.53 8.39 -4.56
CA ILE A 109 2.84 9.48 -5.24
C ILE A 109 1.63 8.84 -5.90
N VAL A 110 0.45 9.44 -5.69
CA VAL A 110 -0.79 8.97 -6.31
C VAL A 110 -1.40 10.14 -7.07
N ARG A 111 -1.76 9.90 -8.33
CA ARG A 111 -2.55 10.87 -9.09
C ARG A 111 -4.02 10.54 -8.91
N ILE A 112 -4.79 11.53 -8.51
CA ILE A 112 -6.23 11.39 -8.26
C ILE A 112 -6.99 12.01 -9.42
N GLN A 113 -7.99 11.28 -9.93
CA GLN A 113 -8.88 11.75 -10.98
C GLN A 113 -10.30 11.37 -10.59
N ASP A 114 -11.19 12.36 -10.51
CA ASP A 114 -12.59 12.15 -10.15
C ASP A 114 -12.73 11.41 -8.80
N GLY A 115 -11.87 11.75 -7.86
CA GLY A 115 -11.91 11.16 -6.52
C GLY A 115 -11.37 9.73 -6.45
N LYS A 116 -10.65 9.27 -7.47
CA LYS A 116 -10.15 7.89 -7.55
C LYS A 116 -8.67 7.85 -7.91
N TYR A 117 -8.02 6.76 -7.52
CA TYR A 117 -6.64 6.48 -7.89
C TYR A 117 -6.54 6.25 -9.40
N ALA A 118 -5.77 7.08 -10.09
CA ALA A 118 -5.54 6.94 -11.52
C ALA A 118 -4.14 6.43 -11.83
N GLU A 119 -3.12 6.82 -11.03
CA GLU A 119 -1.74 6.36 -11.17
C GLU A 119 -1.08 6.27 -9.81
N HIS A 120 -0.12 5.36 -9.70
CA HIS A 120 0.66 5.17 -8.48
C HIS A 120 2.13 4.95 -8.82
N TRP A 121 3.00 5.64 -8.10
CA TRP A 121 4.46 5.42 -8.07
C TRP A 121 4.86 5.28 -6.62
N GLY A 122 5.77 4.38 -6.30
CA GLY A 122 6.18 4.23 -4.91
C GLY A 122 7.51 3.55 -4.74
N VAL A 123 8.13 3.81 -3.60
CA VAL A 123 9.31 3.12 -3.13
C VAL A 123 9.06 2.73 -1.68
N ASN A 124 9.69 1.64 -1.25
CA ASN A 124 9.49 1.15 0.11
C ASN A 124 10.72 0.38 0.58
N THR A 125 10.72 0.03 1.88
CA THR A 125 11.82 -0.67 2.52
C THR A 125 11.59 -2.17 2.65
N LEU A 126 10.67 -2.74 1.88
CA LEU A 126 10.30 -4.15 2.01
C LEU A 126 11.50 -5.09 1.85
N SER A 127 12.37 -4.83 0.87
CA SER A 127 13.56 -5.67 0.68
C SER A 127 14.50 -5.64 1.90
N ASN A 128 14.65 -4.48 2.53
CA ASN A 128 15.45 -4.38 3.76
C ASN A 128 14.81 -5.16 4.91
N VAL A 129 13.48 -5.09 5.00
CA VAL A 129 12.72 -5.83 6.01
C VAL A 129 12.88 -7.33 5.81
N LEU A 130 12.76 -7.80 4.57
CA LEU A 130 12.95 -9.21 4.24
C LEU A 130 14.35 -9.69 4.62
N ALA A 131 15.37 -8.89 4.32
CA ALA A 131 16.75 -9.23 4.66
C ALA A 131 16.91 -9.35 6.18
N ALA A 132 16.33 -8.42 6.94
CA ALA A 132 16.40 -8.47 8.41
C ALA A 132 15.66 -9.68 8.99
N LEU A 133 14.49 -10.01 8.43
CA LEU A 133 13.70 -11.17 8.89
C LEU A 133 14.39 -12.49 8.58
N SER A 134 15.23 -12.53 7.54
CA SER A 134 15.94 -13.75 7.14
C SER A 134 17.17 -14.04 8.01
N LYS A 135 17.55 -13.12 8.88
CA LYS A 135 18.69 -13.31 9.79
C LYS A 135 18.26 -14.02 11.05
N ASP A 136 19.14 -14.87 11.54
CA ASP A 136 18.93 -15.58 12.80
C ASP A 136 19.07 -14.66 14.01
#